data_e8c944e4ea0abc35e520f9caa1129606
#
_entry.id   e8c944e4ea0abc35e520f9caa1129606
#
_cell.length_a   1.000
_cell.length_b   1.000
_cell.length_c   1.000
_cell.angle_alpha   90.00
_cell.angle_beta   90.00
_cell.angle_gamma   90.00
#
_symmetry.space_group_name_H-M   'P 1'
#
loop_
_entity.id
_entity.type
_entity.pdbx_description
1 polymer ?
#
loop_
_entity_poly.entity_id
_entity_poly.type
_entity_poly.pdbx_seq_one_letter_code
_entity_poly.pdbx_strand_id
1 'polypeptide(L)'
;MQTTLLIMAAGIGSRFGGGIKQLEPVDDSGHIIMDYSIHDALAAGFNKVVFIIRKDIEKEFREVIGDRIKAVCAQHDVTVDYAFQDLQDIPGELPEGRTKPWGTGQAVLAAKDVLTTPFIVINADDYYGREGFCAVHEYLVNGGDSCMAGFVLKNTLSDNGGVTRGICKMDAEHNLTEVVETKNIRKTADGAEADGNVLDIESLVSMNMWGLTPDFLKALEAGFAEFFEKEVPSNPLKAEYLIP
;
A
#
# COMPACT_ATOMS: atom_id res chain seq x y z
N MET A 1 21.03 10.23 -0.37
CA MET A 1 19.68 10.85 -0.41
C MET A 1 18.77 10.07 0.53
N GLN A 2 17.87 10.71 1.26
CA GLN A 2 16.89 9.99 2.05
C GLN A 2 15.75 9.50 1.15
N THR A 3 15.32 8.25 1.34
CA THR A 3 14.16 7.64 0.68
C THR A 3 13.34 6.87 1.72
N THR A 4 12.02 6.92 1.60
CA THR A 4 11.12 6.41 2.65
C THR A 4 10.36 5.18 2.18
N LEU A 5 10.34 4.14 3.00
CA LEU A 5 9.39 3.03 2.91
C LEU A 5 8.14 3.39 3.71
N LEU A 6 7.01 3.58 3.04
CA LEU A 6 5.70 3.84 3.64
C LEU A 6 4.86 2.57 3.63
N ILE A 7 4.47 2.10 4.81
CA ILE A 7 3.72 0.85 4.99
C ILE A 7 2.30 1.16 5.46
N MET A 8 1.31 0.79 4.66
CA MET A 8 -0.11 0.94 5.01
C MET A 8 -0.55 -0.19 5.93
N ALA A 9 -0.58 0.08 7.24
CA ALA A 9 -0.89 -0.88 8.30
C ALA A 9 -2.17 -0.53 9.10
N ALA A 10 -2.94 0.48 8.67
CA ALA A 10 -4.16 0.91 9.37
C ALA A 10 -5.29 -0.16 9.34
N GLY A 11 -5.26 -1.07 8.36
CA GLY A 11 -6.19 -2.21 8.25
C GLY A 11 -5.91 -3.36 9.20
N ILE A 12 -4.73 -3.40 9.83
CA ILE A 12 -4.34 -4.45 10.76
C ILE A 12 -5.30 -4.46 11.96
N GLY A 13 -5.82 -5.65 12.29
CA GLY A 13 -6.73 -5.83 13.43
C GLY A 13 -8.21 -5.55 13.15
N SER A 14 -8.58 -4.95 12.02
CA SER A 14 -9.97 -4.57 11.74
C SER A 14 -10.91 -5.76 11.43
N ARG A 15 -10.36 -6.87 10.93
CA ARG A 15 -11.16 -7.97 10.37
C ARG A 15 -11.63 -9.02 11.38
N PHE A 16 -11.08 -9.08 12.60
CA PHE A 16 -11.30 -10.19 13.52
C PHE A 16 -11.65 -9.83 14.98
N GLY A 17 -11.88 -8.55 15.30
CA GLY A 17 -12.33 -8.13 16.63
C GLY A 17 -11.42 -8.52 17.82
N GLY A 18 -10.16 -8.84 17.57
CA GLY A 18 -9.27 -9.48 18.53
C GLY A 18 -7.81 -9.04 18.51
N GLY A 19 -7.50 -7.77 18.17
CA GLY A 19 -6.15 -7.25 18.28
C GLY A 19 -5.24 -7.56 17.09
N ILE A 20 -3.95 -7.19 17.22
CA ILE A 20 -2.90 -7.35 16.19
C ILE A 20 -2.48 -8.84 15.98
N LYS A 21 -3.19 -9.78 16.54
CA LYS A 21 -2.93 -11.23 16.42
C LYS A 21 -2.87 -11.78 14.99
N GLN A 22 -3.18 -10.96 14.00
CA GLN A 22 -3.20 -11.34 12.57
C GLN A 22 -1.84 -11.32 11.90
N LEU A 23 -0.82 -10.87 12.58
CA LEU A 23 0.54 -10.97 12.09
C LEU A 23 1.09 -12.34 12.46
N GLU A 24 0.54 -13.37 11.83
CA GLU A 24 1.03 -14.72 12.01
C GLU A 24 2.46 -14.81 11.47
N PRO A 25 3.35 -15.46 12.21
CA PRO A 25 4.68 -15.78 11.71
C PRO A 25 4.58 -16.59 10.43
N VAL A 26 5.41 -16.23 9.46
CA VAL A 26 5.51 -16.96 8.18
C VAL A 26 6.72 -17.89 8.14
N ASP A 27 7.54 -17.88 9.19
CA ASP A 27 8.69 -18.78 9.33
C ASP A 27 8.87 -19.24 10.78
N ASP A 28 9.77 -20.21 10.98
CA ASP A 28 10.10 -20.79 12.29
C ASP A 28 10.81 -19.81 13.25
N SER A 29 11.33 -18.69 12.73
CA SER A 29 11.98 -17.63 13.51
C SER A 29 11.00 -16.60 14.04
N GLY A 30 9.73 -16.68 13.65
CA GLY A 30 8.68 -15.79 14.07
C GLY A 30 8.61 -14.48 13.28
N HIS A 31 9.22 -14.43 12.10
CA HIS A 31 9.08 -13.27 11.21
C HIS A 31 7.70 -13.23 10.56
N ILE A 32 7.18 -12.02 10.41
CA ILE A 32 5.94 -11.72 9.66
C ILE A 32 6.27 -11.21 8.26
N ILE A 33 5.30 -11.20 7.34
CA ILE A 33 5.49 -10.73 5.95
C ILE A 33 6.14 -9.35 5.91
N MET A 34 5.73 -8.44 6.79
CA MET A 34 6.25 -7.08 6.87
C MET A 34 7.77 -7.03 7.16
N ASP A 35 8.30 -7.99 7.92
CA ASP A 35 9.75 -8.06 8.21
C ASP A 35 10.55 -8.26 6.93
N TYR A 36 10.06 -9.12 6.04
CA TYR A 36 10.69 -9.36 4.73
C TYR A 36 10.63 -8.12 3.85
N SER A 37 9.48 -7.44 3.79
CA SER A 37 9.34 -6.19 3.04
C SER A 37 10.28 -5.10 3.54
N ILE A 38 10.43 -4.94 4.86
CA ILE A 38 11.37 -3.98 5.45
C ILE A 38 12.81 -4.38 5.14
N HIS A 39 13.17 -5.65 5.33
CA HIS A 39 14.51 -6.16 5.02
C HIS A 39 14.88 -5.87 3.56
N ASP A 40 13.99 -6.18 2.60
CA ASP A 40 14.23 -6.01 1.18
C ASP A 40 14.31 -4.53 0.79
N ALA A 41 13.48 -3.67 1.39
CA ALA A 41 13.53 -2.23 1.18
C ALA A 41 14.84 -1.60 1.71
N LEU A 42 15.29 -2.00 2.90
CA LEU A 42 16.57 -1.55 3.45
C LEU A 42 17.74 -2.01 2.58
N ALA A 43 17.71 -3.26 2.12
CA ALA A 43 18.72 -3.81 1.21
C ALA A 43 18.72 -3.11 -0.17
N ALA A 44 17.59 -2.56 -0.61
CA ALA A 44 17.49 -1.74 -1.83
C ALA A 44 18.00 -0.31 -1.63
N GLY A 45 18.12 0.17 -0.38
CA GLY A 45 18.67 1.50 -0.07
C GLY A 45 17.68 2.48 0.59
N PHE A 46 16.45 2.07 0.86
CA PHE A 46 15.53 2.90 1.67
C PHE A 46 16.08 3.03 3.09
N ASN A 47 16.04 4.24 3.64
CA ASN A 47 16.68 4.56 4.92
C ASN A 47 15.79 5.32 5.91
N LYS A 48 14.49 5.33 5.64
CA LYS A 48 13.43 5.74 6.55
C LYS A 48 12.23 4.80 6.40
N VAL A 49 11.61 4.41 7.50
CA VAL A 49 10.35 3.63 7.52
C VAL A 49 9.26 4.47 8.16
N VAL A 50 8.09 4.53 7.54
CA VAL A 50 6.90 5.18 8.10
C VAL A 50 5.76 4.18 8.11
N PHE A 51 5.14 3.99 9.26
CA PHE A 51 3.92 3.18 9.38
C PHE A 51 2.69 4.07 9.40
N ILE A 52 1.73 3.79 8.53
CA ILE A 52 0.39 4.35 8.63
C ILE A 52 -0.45 3.38 9.44
N ILE A 53 -0.89 3.80 10.61
CA ILE A 53 -1.73 3.03 11.53
C ILE A 53 -2.94 3.84 11.96
N ARG A 54 -3.90 3.21 12.64
CA ARG A 54 -4.93 3.94 13.38
C ARG A 54 -4.44 4.28 14.78
N LYS A 55 -4.92 5.38 15.34
CA LYS A 55 -4.52 5.84 16.68
C LYS A 55 -4.92 4.86 17.79
N ASP A 56 -6.04 4.18 17.63
CA ASP A 56 -6.57 3.22 18.60
C ASP A 56 -5.71 1.95 18.75
N ILE A 57 -4.93 1.57 17.73
CA ILE A 57 -4.04 0.42 17.78
C ILE A 57 -2.57 0.79 18.05
N GLU A 58 -2.23 2.07 18.19
CA GLU A 58 -0.82 2.52 18.29
C GLU A 58 -0.04 1.79 19.37
N LYS A 59 -0.59 1.72 20.58
CA LYS A 59 0.11 1.09 21.70
C LYS A 59 0.44 -0.38 21.42
N GLU A 60 -0.57 -1.14 21.02
CA GLU A 60 -0.41 -2.57 20.74
C GLU A 60 0.51 -2.81 19.53
N PHE A 61 0.39 -1.97 18.48
CA PHE A 61 1.28 -2.04 17.31
C PHE A 61 2.73 -1.80 17.68
N ARG A 62 3.02 -0.80 18.51
CA ARG A 62 4.38 -0.53 18.97
C ARG A 62 4.94 -1.69 19.78
N GLU A 63 4.18 -2.21 20.75
CA GLU A 63 4.60 -3.32 21.63
C GLU A 63 4.87 -4.61 20.85
N VAL A 64 4.03 -4.93 19.86
CA VAL A 64 4.12 -6.21 19.11
C VAL A 64 5.13 -6.13 17.96
N ILE A 65 5.20 -4.99 17.26
CA ILE A 65 5.95 -4.85 16.01
C ILE A 65 6.92 -3.68 16.07
N GLY A 66 6.39 -2.50 16.37
CA GLY A 66 7.07 -1.24 16.14
C GLY A 66 8.40 -1.11 16.88
N ASP A 67 8.45 -1.50 18.14
CA ASP A 67 9.66 -1.39 18.98
C ASP A 67 10.74 -2.35 18.51
N ARG A 68 10.37 -3.56 18.08
CA ARG A 68 11.29 -4.54 17.49
C ARG A 68 11.88 -4.01 16.17
N ILE A 69 11.04 -3.55 15.27
CA ILE A 69 11.50 -3.00 13.98
C ILE A 69 12.37 -1.76 14.20
N LYS A 70 11.98 -0.88 15.11
CA LYS A 70 12.77 0.31 15.46
C LYS A 70 14.16 -0.06 15.97
N ALA A 71 14.27 -1.10 16.80
CA ALA A 71 15.56 -1.57 17.29
C ALA A 71 16.44 -2.15 16.18
N VAL A 72 15.86 -2.89 15.22
CA VAL A 72 16.59 -3.40 14.04
C VAL A 72 17.01 -2.24 13.13
N CYS A 73 16.10 -1.32 12.80
CA CYS A 73 16.38 -0.17 11.95
C CYS A 73 17.48 0.73 12.52
N ALA A 74 17.52 0.92 13.83
CA ALA A 74 18.56 1.73 14.50
C ALA A 74 19.98 1.17 14.32
N GLN A 75 20.14 -0.14 14.11
CA GLN A 75 21.45 -0.78 13.84
C GLN A 75 21.96 -0.47 12.42
N HIS A 76 21.10 0.05 11.55
CA HIS A 76 21.40 0.38 10.16
C HIS A 76 21.25 1.88 9.86
N ASP A 77 21.22 2.74 10.89
CA ASP A 77 20.98 4.19 10.77
C ASP A 77 19.67 4.55 10.04
N VAL A 78 18.65 3.69 10.17
CA VAL A 78 17.32 3.87 9.58
C VAL A 78 16.36 4.42 10.64
N THR A 79 15.66 5.49 10.30
CA THR A 79 14.64 6.09 11.18
C THR A 79 13.28 5.44 10.99
N VAL A 80 12.48 5.38 12.09
CA VAL A 80 11.11 4.85 12.08
C VAL A 80 10.16 5.89 12.63
N ASP A 81 9.18 6.29 11.82
CA ASP A 81 8.11 7.23 12.16
C ASP A 81 6.73 6.59 12.03
N TYR A 82 5.71 7.29 12.53
CA TYR A 82 4.31 6.86 12.47
C TYR A 82 3.44 8.01 11.97
N ALA A 83 2.47 7.66 11.13
CA ALA A 83 1.38 8.52 10.71
C ALA A 83 0.04 7.85 11.07
N PHE A 84 -0.98 8.66 11.30
CA PHE A 84 -2.25 8.16 11.81
C PHE A 84 -3.37 8.45 10.84
N GLN A 85 -3.93 7.38 10.25
CA GLN A 85 -5.13 7.50 9.44
C GLN A 85 -6.35 7.74 10.35
N ASP A 86 -7.05 8.86 10.13
CA ASP A 86 -8.25 9.22 10.87
C ASP A 86 -9.42 9.44 9.91
N LEU A 87 -10.60 8.96 10.31
CA LEU A 87 -11.85 9.16 9.59
C LEU A 87 -12.27 10.64 9.55
N GLN A 88 -11.83 11.43 10.51
CA GLN A 88 -12.17 12.85 10.64
C GLN A 88 -11.19 13.78 9.90
N ASP A 89 -10.08 13.23 9.37
CA ASP A 89 -9.15 14.02 8.54
C ASP A 89 -9.69 14.14 7.11
N ILE A 90 -10.66 15.03 6.94
CA ILE A 90 -11.45 15.22 5.73
C ILE A 90 -11.74 16.71 5.49
N PRO A 91 -11.99 17.14 4.25
CA PRO A 91 -12.26 18.54 3.91
C PRO A 91 -13.71 19.00 4.21
N GLY A 92 -14.52 18.21 4.89
CA GLY A 92 -15.93 18.50 5.18
C GLY A 92 -16.42 17.84 6.45
N GLU A 93 -17.71 17.54 6.52
CA GLU A 93 -18.34 16.85 7.65
C GLU A 93 -18.34 15.34 7.45
N LEU A 94 -18.08 14.58 8.53
CA LEU A 94 -18.15 13.12 8.50
C LEU A 94 -19.60 12.67 8.29
N PRO A 95 -19.90 11.90 7.23
CA PRO A 95 -21.24 11.37 7.02
C PRO A 95 -21.73 10.54 8.20
N GLU A 96 -22.97 10.75 8.61
CA GLU A 96 -23.58 10.01 9.72
C GLU A 96 -23.54 8.50 9.45
N GLY A 97 -23.08 7.74 10.43
CA GLY A 97 -22.99 6.27 10.36
C GLY A 97 -21.78 5.74 9.57
N ARG A 98 -20.92 6.58 9.04
CA ARG A 98 -19.71 6.12 8.37
C ARG A 98 -18.68 5.60 9.37
N THR A 99 -18.24 4.37 9.15
CA THR A 99 -17.16 3.71 9.92
C THR A 99 -16.02 3.21 9.01
N LYS A 100 -16.27 3.19 7.68
CA LYS A 100 -15.30 2.72 6.69
C LYS A 100 -14.21 3.76 6.46
N PRO A 101 -12.91 3.39 6.49
CA PRO A 101 -11.81 4.27 6.09
C PRO A 101 -12.00 4.83 4.68
N TRP A 102 -11.32 5.94 4.39
CA TRP A 102 -11.48 6.66 3.12
C TRP A 102 -10.66 6.07 1.95
N GLY A 103 -9.93 4.99 2.17
CA GLY A 103 -9.13 4.33 1.14
C GLY A 103 -7.62 4.63 1.24
N THR A 104 -6.87 4.07 0.30
CA THR A 104 -5.40 4.12 0.31
C THR A 104 -4.85 5.51 0.04
N GLY A 105 -5.52 6.32 -0.79
CA GLY A 105 -5.13 7.70 -1.06
C GLY A 105 -5.17 8.57 0.19
N GLN A 106 -6.25 8.51 0.98
CA GLN A 106 -6.34 9.25 2.24
C GLN A 106 -5.35 8.68 3.29
N ALA A 107 -5.07 7.38 3.26
CA ALA A 107 -4.05 6.80 4.13
C ALA A 107 -2.67 7.41 3.87
N VAL A 108 -2.27 7.57 2.61
CA VAL A 108 -1.00 8.21 2.25
C VAL A 108 -0.98 9.69 2.62
N LEU A 109 -2.09 10.41 2.46
CA LEU A 109 -2.21 11.80 2.90
C LEU A 109 -2.02 11.97 4.40
N ALA A 110 -2.41 11.01 5.22
CA ALA A 110 -2.16 11.04 6.66
C ALA A 110 -0.66 11.10 7.01
N ALA A 111 0.22 10.72 6.10
CA ALA A 111 1.66 10.77 6.28
C ALA A 111 2.33 12.00 5.61
N LYS A 112 1.58 12.94 5.04
CA LYS A 112 2.12 14.05 4.22
C LYS A 112 3.20 14.87 4.93
N ASP A 113 3.05 15.11 6.22
CA ASP A 113 3.97 15.94 7.00
C ASP A 113 5.33 15.27 7.27
N VAL A 114 5.41 13.95 7.14
CA VAL A 114 6.63 13.15 7.34
C VAL A 114 7.23 12.62 6.03
N LEU A 115 6.54 12.79 4.89
CA LEU A 115 6.98 12.38 3.55
C LEU A 115 7.60 13.56 2.80
N THR A 116 8.80 13.96 3.20
CA THR A 116 9.50 15.12 2.61
C THR A 116 10.53 14.73 1.52
N THR A 117 10.68 13.45 1.25
CA THR A 117 11.63 12.87 0.28
C THR A 117 10.91 11.81 -0.55
N PRO A 118 11.47 11.34 -1.68
CA PRO A 118 10.87 10.26 -2.45
C PRO A 118 10.57 9.03 -1.59
N PHE A 119 9.46 8.37 -1.86
CA PHE A 119 8.99 7.27 -1.04
C PHE A 119 8.34 6.16 -1.87
N ILE A 120 8.35 4.96 -1.32
CA ILE A 120 7.59 3.83 -1.84
C ILE A 120 6.44 3.52 -0.89
N VAL A 121 5.26 3.25 -1.44
CA VAL A 121 4.06 2.81 -0.70
C VAL A 121 3.86 1.33 -0.91
N ILE A 122 3.58 0.60 0.18
CA ILE A 122 3.24 -0.83 0.14
C ILE A 122 2.13 -1.17 1.14
N ASN A 123 1.46 -2.29 0.92
CA ASN A 123 0.59 -2.90 1.91
C ASN A 123 1.42 -3.65 2.98
N ALA A 124 0.89 -3.73 4.19
CA ALA A 124 1.57 -4.41 5.29
C ALA A 124 1.51 -5.94 5.23
N ASP A 125 0.56 -6.49 4.46
CA ASP A 125 0.20 -7.91 4.40
C ASP A 125 0.51 -8.57 3.04
N ASP A 126 1.19 -7.86 2.13
CA ASP A 126 1.63 -8.38 0.84
C ASP A 126 3.15 -8.61 0.82
N TYR A 127 3.58 -9.66 0.11
CA TYR A 127 4.99 -9.92 -0.20
C TYR A 127 5.33 -9.47 -1.61
N TYR A 128 6.34 -8.62 -1.74
CA TYR A 128 6.69 -7.97 -3.00
C TYR A 128 7.96 -8.50 -3.67
N GLY A 129 8.86 -9.07 -2.87
CA GLY A 129 10.18 -9.49 -3.34
C GLY A 129 11.16 -8.32 -3.52
N ARG A 130 12.43 -8.63 -3.41
CA ARG A 130 13.52 -7.64 -3.42
C ARG A 130 13.63 -6.84 -4.73
N GLU A 131 13.37 -7.49 -5.86
CA GLU A 131 13.54 -6.87 -7.19
C GLU A 131 12.66 -5.62 -7.37
N GLY A 132 11.40 -5.67 -6.91
CA GLY A 132 10.50 -4.52 -6.95
C GLY A 132 11.04 -3.34 -6.16
N PHE A 133 11.56 -3.56 -4.95
CA PHE A 133 12.16 -2.49 -4.13
C PHE A 133 13.40 -1.90 -4.79
N CYS A 134 14.27 -2.73 -5.36
CA CYS A 134 15.47 -2.26 -6.05
C CYS A 134 15.10 -1.39 -7.27
N ALA A 135 14.19 -1.86 -8.11
CA ALA A 135 13.80 -1.13 -9.32
C ALA A 135 13.15 0.23 -9.00
N VAL A 136 12.20 0.25 -8.04
CA VAL A 136 11.55 1.50 -7.63
C VAL A 136 12.54 2.44 -6.96
N HIS A 137 13.42 1.95 -6.08
CA HIS A 137 14.44 2.79 -5.44
C HIS A 137 15.39 3.41 -6.47
N GLU A 138 15.92 2.61 -7.39
CA GLU A 138 16.82 3.08 -8.44
C GLU A 138 16.16 4.16 -9.30
N TYR A 139 14.91 3.97 -9.70
CA TYR A 139 14.15 4.96 -10.46
C TYR A 139 14.01 6.28 -9.71
N LEU A 140 13.61 6.24 -8.44
CA LEU A 140 13.40 7.44 -7.61
C LEU A 140 14.71 8.21 -7.34
N VAL A 141 15.81 7.53 -7.02
CA VAL A 141 17.08 8.21 -6.70
C VAL A 141 17.77 8.79 -7.93
N ASN A 142 17.45 8.28 -9.13
CA ASN A 142 17.90 8.84 -10.41
C ASN A 142 17.01 9.98 -10.93
N GLY A 143 16.09 10.51 -10.11
CA GLY A 143 15.27 11.66 -10.44
C GLY A 143 13.99 11.29 -11.19
N GLY A 144 13.56 10.02 -11.13
CA GLY A 144 12.24 9.62 -11.61
C GLY A 144 11.13 10.28 -10.79
N ASP A 145 9.99 10.49 -11.43
CA ASP A 145 8.82 11.11 -10.80
C ASP A 145 7.96 10.02 -10.11
N SER A 146 6.85 9.63 -10.68
CA SER A 146 5.99 8.58 -10.13
C SER A 146 6.11 7.30 -10.94
N CYS A 147 6.13 6.16 -10.25
CA CYS A 147 6.17 4.85 -10.89
C CYS A 147 5.37 3.81 -10.09
N MET A 148 5.10 2.68 -10.71
CA MET A 148 4.49 1.53 -10.08
C MET A 148 5.26 0.26 -10.44
N ALA A 149 5.49 -0.62 -9.47
CA ALA A 149 5.95 -1.96 -9.78
C ALA A 149 4.74 -2.81 -10.27
N GLY A 150 4.80 -3.23 -11.51
CA GLY A 150 3.82 -4.16 -12.09
C GLY A 150 4.21 -5.61 -11.83
N PHE A 151 3.28 -6.40 -11.33
CA PHE A 151 3.48 -7.82 -11.05
C PHE A 151 2.77 -8.66 -12.11
N VAL A 152 3.41 -9.74 -12.56
CA VAL A 152 2.78 -10.63 -13.54
C VAL A 152 1.61 -11.36 -12.87
N LEU A 153 0.41 -11.28 -13.46
CA LEU A 153 -0.84 -11.79 -12.90
C LEU A 153 -0.72 -13.22 -12.38
N LYS A 154 -0.13 -14.14 -13.17
CA LYS A 154 0.03 -15.55 -12.78
C LYS A 154 0.73 -15.76 -11.43
N ASN A 155 1.65 -14.85 -11.07
CA ASN A 155 2.41 -14.91 -9.81
C ASN A 155 1.63 -14.36 -8.61
N THR A 156 0.45 -13.77 -8.83
CA THR A 156 -0.37 -13.13 -7.80
C THR A 156 -1.70 -13.86 -7.55
N LEU A 157 -1.92 -14.99 -8.22
CA LEU A 157 -3.12 -15.80 -8.07
C LEU A 157 -3.07 -16.66 -6.79
N SER A 158 -4.24 -17.01 -6.28
CA SER A 158 -4.39 -17.87 -5.10
C SER A 158 -5.03 -19.21 -5.50
N ASP A 159 -4.53 -20.29 -4.92
CA ASP A 159 -5.16 -21.62 -5.02
C ASP A 159 -6.38 -21.75 -4.09
N ASN A 160 -6.56 -20.80 -3.15
CA ASN A 160 -7.61 -20.84 -2.13
C ASN A 160 -8.82 -19.94 -2.42
N GLY A 161 -8.93 -19.40 -3.64
CA GLY A 161 -10.07 -18.59 -4.03
C GLY A 161 -9.75 -17.46 -4.99
N GLY A 162 -10.76 -16.66 -5.32
CA GLY A 162 -10.61 -15.52 -6.21
C GLY A 162 -9.89 -14.35 -5.52
N VAL A 163 -9.04 -13.66 -6.29
CA VAL A 163 -8.33 -12.45 -5.87
C VAL A 163 -8.86 -11.22 -6.60
N THR A 164 -8.63 -10.04 -6.04
CA THR A 164 -8.89 -8.76 -6.72
C THR A 164 -7.56 -8.14 -7.11
N ARG A 165 -7.41 -7.71 -8.38
CA ARG A 165 -6.19 -7.05 -8.88
C ARG A 165 -6.54 -5.88 -9.78
N GLY A 166 -5.70 -4.85 -9.77
CA GLY A 166 -5.75 -3.78 -10.75
C GLY A 166 -4.98 -4.19 -12.00
N ILE A 167 -5.66 -4.61 -13.06
CA ILE A 167 -5.00 -4.92 -14.34
C ILE A 167 -4.53 -3.63 -14.98
N CYS A 168 -3.23 -3.56 -15.29
CA CYS A 168 -2.58 -2.37 -15.80
C CYS A 168 -2.61 -2.33 -17.33
N LYS A 169 -2.90 -1.15 -17.89
CA LYS A 169 -2.66 -0.84 -19.29
C LYS A 169 -1.54 0.19 -19.42
N MET A 170 -0.71 0.02 -20.41
CA MET A 170 0.44 0.88 -20.67
C MET A 170 0.47 1.30 -22.13
N ASP A 171 1.07 2.46 -22.39
CA ASP A 171 1.44 2.90 -23.73
C ASP A 171 2.74 2.25 -24.21
N ALA A 172 3.18 2.63 -25.42
CA ALA A 172 4.40 2.09 -26.05
C ALA A 172 5.69 2.53 -25.31
N GLU A 173 5.62 3.62 -24.55
CA GLU A 173 6.70 4.16 -23.74
C GLU A 173 6.71 3.61 -22.29
N HIS A 174 5.87 2.62 -22.01
CA HIS A 174 5.66 2.00 -20.70
C HIS A 174 5.07 2.95 -19.63
N ASN A 175 4.39 4.02 -20.03
CA ASN A 175 3.63 4.80 -19.08
C ASN A 175 2.31 4.10 -18.74
N LEU A 176 1.99 4.04 -17.46
CA LEU A 176 0.71 3.54 -16.99
C LEU A 176 -0.42 4.46 -17.43
N THR A 177 -1.35 3.94 -18.23
CA THR A 177 -2.49 4.72 -18.77
C THR A 177 -3.80 4.40 -18.07
N GLU A 178 -3.94 3.21 -17.52
CA GLU A 178 -5.17 2.79 -16.84
C GLU A 178 -4.88 1.64 -15.87
N VAL A 179 -5.61 1.61 -14.76
CA VAL A 179 -5.68 0.49 -13.83
C VAL A 179 -7.15 0.05 -13.73
N VAL A 180 -7.44 -1.18 -14.16
CA VAL A 180 -8.81 -1.73 -14.15
C VAL A 180 -8.95 -2.68 -12.98
N GLU A 181 -9.68 -2.26 -11.91
CA GLU A 181 -9.98 -3.16 -10.80
C GLU A 181 -10.82 -4.34 -11.29
N THR A 182 -10.24 -5.52 -11.23
CA THR A 182 -10.86 -6.78 -11.63
C THR A 182 -11.00 -7.68 -10.42
N LYS A 183 -12.26 -8.00 -10.08
CA LYS A 183 -12.60 -8.80 -8.89
C LYS A 183 -12.74 -10.28 -9.24
N ASN A 184 -12.60 -11.11 -8.19
CA ASN A 184 -12.85 -12.55 -8.27
C ASN A 184 -12.04 -13.25 -9.38
N ILE A 185 -10.81 -12.81 -9.61
CA ILE A 185 -9.90 -13.49 -10.54
C ILE A 185 -9.55 -14.85 -9.96
N ARG A 186 -9.86 -15.91 -10.69
CA ARG A 186 -9.61 -17.30 -10.28
C ARG A 186 -8.60 -17.96 -11.19
N LYS A 187 -7.73 -18.74 -10.60
CA LYS A 187 -6.84 -19.63 -11.33
C LYS A 187 -7.65 -20.75 -11.97
N THR A 188 -7.38 -21.06 -13.23
CA THR A 188 -7.97 -22.17 -13.99
C THR A 188 -6.87 -23.15 -14.41
N ALA A 189 -7.25 -24.28 -14.99
CA ALA A 189 -6.28 -25.27 -15.49
C ALA A 189 -5.36 -24.66 -16.58
N ASP A 190 -5.92 -23.75 -17.38
CA ASP A 190 -5.25 -23.20 -18.57
C ASP A 190 -4.90 -21.70 -18.40
N GLY A 191 -5.05 -21.12 -17.17
CA GLY A 191 -4.76 -19.70 -17.00
C GLY A 191 -5.51 -19.04 -15.84
N ALA A 192 -6.21 -17.94 -16.12
CA ALA A 192 -7.02 -17.21 -15.17
C ALA A 192 -8.32 -16.70 -15.81
N GLU A 193 -9.37 -16.57 -15.01
CA GLU A 193 -10.64 -16.00 -15.44
C GLU A 193 -11.24 -15.05 -14.38
N ALA A 194 -12.06 -14.12 -14.82
CA ALA A 194 -12.92 -13.30 -13.97
C ALA A 194 -14.29 -13.14 -14.64
N ASP A 195 -15.37 -13.43 -13.92
CA ASP A 195 -16.76 -13.34 -14.41
C ASP A 195 -16.98 -14.01 -15.79
N GLY A 196 -16.32 -15.15 -16.02
CA GLY A 196 -16.41 -15.92 -17.28
C GLY A 196 -15.54 -15.39 -18.42
N ASN A 197 -14.76 -14.34 -18.22
CA ASN A 197 -13.81 -13.83 -19.20
C ASN A 197 -12.41 -14.38 -18.90
N VAL A 198 -11.79 -14.95 -19.93
CA VAL A 198 -10.38 -15.40 -19.85
C VAL A 198 -9.46 -14.18 -19.77
N LEU A 199 -8.51 -14.21 -18.85
CA LEU A 199 -7.53 -13.17 -18.65
C LEU A 199 -6.15 -13.64 -19.16
N ASP A 200 -5.39 -12.72 -19.75
CA ASP A 200 -4.00 -12.96 -20.06
C ASP A 200 -3.18 -13.00 -18.76
N ILE A 201 -2.64 -14.17 -18.43
CA ILE A 201 -1.87 -14.41 -17.21
C ILE A 201 -0.51 -13.70 -17.20
N GLU A 202 -0.03 -13.23 -18.34
CA GLU A 202 1.19 -12.41 -18.46
C GLU A 202 0.90 -10.90 -18.29
N SER A 203 -0.37 -10.49 -18.14
CA SER A 203 -0.74 -9.11 -17.84
C SER A 203 -0.05 -8.63 -16.58
N LEU A 204 0.36 -7.37 -16.57
CA LEU A 204 0.84 -6.71 -15.36
C LEU A 204 -0.33 -6.23 -14.50
N VAL A 205 -0.20 -6.41 -13.21
CA VAL A 205 -1.20 -5.99 -12.22
C VAL A 205 -0.58 -5.14 -11.11
N SER A 206 -1.37 -4.23 -10.59
CA SER A 206 -1.03 -3.47 -9.39
C SER A 206 -1.24 -4.34 -8.14
N MET A 207 -0.24 -4.32 -7.26
CA MET A 207 -0.27 -4.84 -5.90
C MET A 207 -0.08 -3.71 -4.87
N ASN A 208 -0.39 -2.46 -5.26
CA ASN A 208 -0.18 -1.25 -4.45
C ASN A 208 1.30 -0.98 -4.08
N MET A 209 2.23 -1.31 -4.97
CA MET A 209 3.63 -0.93 -4.83
C MET A 209 3.92 0.28 -5.70
N TRP A 210 3.88 1.48 -5.10
CA TRP A 210 4.00 2.76 -5.80
C TRP A 210 5.23 3.52 -5.35
N GLY A 211 6.09 3.92 -6.29
CA GLY A 211 7.17 4.89 -6.07
C GLY A 211 6.68 6.29 -6.38
N LEU A 212 6.74 7.19 -5.40
CA LEU A 212 6.13 8.51 -5.47
C LEU A 212 7.10 9.58 -4.96
N THR A 213 6.86 10.82 -5.37
CA THR A 213 7.59 12.00 -4.89
C THR A 213 6.69 12.86 -3.99
N PRO A 214 7.27 13.76 -3.17
CA PRO A 214 6.46 14.69 -2.36
C PRO A 214 5.53 15.59 -3.19
N ASP A 215 5.84 15.85 -4.46
CA ASP A 215 4.97 16.64 -5.33
C ASP A 215 3.67 15.91 -5.67
N PHE A 216 3.69 14.58 -5.71
CA PHE A 216 2.48 13.78 -5.88
C PHE A 216 1.47 13.97 -4.74
N LEU A 217 1.94 14.25 -3.51
CA LEU A 217 1.05 14.50 -2.36
C LEU A 217 0.14 15.71 -2.58
N LYS A 218 0.59 16.73 -3.32
CA LYS A 218 -0.23 17.91 -3.66
C LYS A 218 -1.38 17.53 -4.60
N ALA A 219 -1.08 16.71 -5.60
CA ALA A 219 -2.10 16.19 -6.51
C ALA A 219 -3.09 15.27 -5.78
N LEU A 220 -2.57 14.41 -4.89
CA LEU A 220 -3.38 13.52 -4.06
C LEU A 220 -4.31 14.30 -3.11
N GLU A 221 -3.84 15.37 -2.49
CA GLU A 221 -4.64 16.23 -1.61
C GLU A 221 -5.74 16.96 -2.38
N ALA A 222 -5.42 17.54 -3.53
CA ALA A 222 -6.40 18.18 -4.40
C ALA A 222 -7.45 17.17 -4.92
N GLY A 223 -7.02 15.99 -5.34
CA GLY A 223 -7.91 14.92 -5.78
C GLY A 223 -8.81 14.38 -4.65
N PHE A 224 -8.33 14.34 -3.42
CA PHE A 224 -9.15 13.94 -2.27
C PHE A 224 -10.27 14.96 -1.99
N ALA A 225 -9.96 16.25 -2.10
CA ALA A 225 -10.97 17.29 -1.94
C ALA A 225 -12.06 17.20 -3.02
N GLU A 226 -11.66 16.99 -4.27
CA GLU A 226 -12.58 16.79 -5.39
C GLU A 226 -13.43 15.52 -5.24
N PHE A 227 -12.82 14.40 -4.87
CA PHE A 227 -13.51 13.15 -4.54
C PHE A 227 -14.53 13.34 -3.43
N PHE A 228 -14.15 14.07 -2.37
CA PHE A 228 -15.05 14.31 -1.24
C PHE A 228 -16.28 15.11 -1.65
N GLU A 229 -16.11 16.11 -2.51
CA GLU A 229 -17.22 16.93 -3.03
C GLU A 229 -18.11 16.17 -4.00
N LYS A 230 -17.54 15.35 -4.91
CA LYS A 230 -18.27 14.75 -6.03
C LYS A 230 -18.78 13.34 -5.77
N GLU A 231 -17.98 12.49 -5.12
CA GLU A 231 -18.26 11.07 -4.99
C GLU A 231 -18.96 10.73 -3.66
N VAL A 232 -18.54 11.38 -2.59
CA VAL A 232 -19.07 11.08 -1.24
C VAL A 232 -20.57 11.32 -1.13
N PRO A 233 -21.19 12.38 -1.71
CA PRO A 233 -22.65 12.57 -1.64
C PRO A 233 -23.46 11.42 -2.23
N SER A 234 -22.94 10.75 -3.26
CA SER A 234 -23.61 9.62 -3.92
C SER A 234 -23.44 8.29 -3.17
N ASN A 235 -22.35 8.13 -2.39
CA ASN A 235 -22.01 6.91 -1.68
C ASN A 235 -21.35 7.20 -0.32
N PRO A 236 -22.04 7.89 0.61
CA PRO A 236 -21.43 8.48 1.82
C PRO A 236 -20.80 7.43 2.75
N LEU A 237 -21.34 6.23 2.81
CA LEU A 237 -20.88 5.19 3.74
C LEU A 237 -19.77 4.30 3.18
N LYS A 238 -19.59 4.25 1.85
CA LYS A 238 -18.71 3.23 1.21
C LYS A 238 -17.71 3.79 0.21
N ALA A 239 -17.84 5.06 -0.24
CA ALA A 239 -16.90 5.67 -1.18
C ALA A 239 -15.46 5.56 -0.66
N GLU A 240 -14.52 5.24 -1.52
CA GLU A 240 -13.09 5.12 -1.20
C GLU A 240 -12.26 5.89 -2.22
N TYR A 241 -11.34 6.67 -1.72
CA TYR A 241 -10.32 7.35 -2.50
C TYR A 241 -9.07 6.48 -2.51
N LEU A 242 -8.79 5.87 -3.63
CA LEU A 242 -7.68 4.92 -3.81
C LEU A 242 -6.49 5.63 -4.48
N ILE A 243 -5.29 5.13 -4.24
CA ILE A 243 -4.19 5.35 -5.16
C ILE A 243 -4.49 4.50 -6.38
N PRO A 244 -4.34 5.04 -7.59
CA PRO A 244 -4.73 4.35 -8.82
C PRO A 244 -4.14 2.95 -8.97
#